data_f392922246c286525581777a70a8f2dd
#
_entry.id   f392922246c286525581777a70a8f2dd
#
_cell.length_a   1.000
_cell.length_b   1.000
_cell.length_c   1.000
_cell.angle_alpha   90.00
_cell.angle_beta   90.00
_cell.angle_gamma   90.00
#
_symmetry.space_group_name_H-M   'P 1'
#
loop_
_entity.id
_entity.type
_entity.pdbx_description
1 polymer ?
#
loop_
_entity_poly.entity_id
_entity_poly.type
_entity_poly.pdbx_seq_one_letter_code
_entity_poly.pdbx_strand_id
1 'polypeptide(L)'
;MKRFLLFACISIFVTSCNNSGEKSETKSADSTATAKYDYPYTLTEAYRDWQPGDQQHAVTAMKALKAYETGDIAATVAGFADSVNVRFDYFQAKMNNDSLKKFFANQRAMFTGMKIEMGDWESVISKDKKTEYVTMWYKQIWTDKNGKTDSLSVIDDCKIVNGKIAELDEKIQHFPAKK
;
A
#
# COMPACT_ATOMS: atom_id res chain seq x y z
N MET A 1 61.17 -18.62 25.73
CA MET A 1 60.87 -19.93 26.34
C MET A 1 59.58 -20.42 25.72
N LYS A 2 59.66 -21.14 24.61
CA LYS A 2 59.52 -22.60 24.47
C LYS A 2 58.30 -23.15 25.19
N ARG A 3 57.26 -23.54 24.40
CA ARG A 3 56.86 -24.95 24.35
C ARG A 3 55.83 -25.15 23.22
N PHE A 4 56.26 -25.89 22.20
CA PHE A 4 55.52 -26.66 21.24
C PHE A 4 54.70 -27.74 21.92
N LEU A 5 53.51 -28.01 21.45
CA LEU A 5 52.90 -29.33 21.56
C LEU A 5 52.08 -29.61 20.31
N LEU A 6 52.64 -30.43 19.47
CA LEU A 6 52.01 -31.20 18.42
C LEU A 6 51.05 -32.22 19.06
N PHE A 7 49.88 -32.39 18.50
CA PHE A 7 49.18 -33.69 18.57
C PHE A 7 48.61 -34.06 17.20
N ALA A 8 48.91 -35.29 16.87
CA ALA A 8 48.78 -35.92 15.58
C ALA A 8 47.38 -36.45 15.26
N CYS A 9 47.16 -36.52 13.97
CA CYS A 9 46.32 -37.43 13.16
C CYS A 9 45.55 -38.55 13.88
N ILE A 10 44.23 -38.63 13.56
CA ILE A 10 43.61 -39.94 13.28
C ILE A 10 42.70 -39.78 12.09
N SER A 11 43.11 -40.36 10.96
CA SER A 11 42.33 -40.59 9.77
C SER A 11 41.50 -41.86 9.98
N ILE A 12 40.21 -41.76 9.90
CA ILE A 12 39.35 -42.96 9.75
C ILE A 12 38.71 -42.90 8.37
N PHE A 13 39.26 -43.69 7.46
CA PHE A 13 38.61 -44.08 6.22
C PHE A 13 37.50 -45.09 6.54
N VAL A 14 36.28 -44.76 6.23
CA VAL A 14 35.23 -45.73 6.02
C VAL A 14 34.80 -45.65 4.55
N THR A 15 35.30 -46.57 3.79
CA THR A 15 34.75 -46.94 2.47
C THR A 15 33.51 -47.76 2.71
N SER A 16 32.36 -47.33 2.19
CA SER A 16 31.26 -48.23 1.95
C SER A 16 30.45 -47.80 0.72
N CYS A 17 30.64 -48.61 -0.30
CA CYS A 17 29.73 -49.08 -1.35
C CYS A 17 28.59 -48.16 -1.81
N ASN A 18 28.80 -47.76 -3.03
CA ASN A 18 27.92 -47.88 -4.20
C ASN A 18 26.48 -48.32 -3.92
N ASN A 19 25.51 -47.41 -4.10
CA ASN A 19 24.30 -47.80 -4.80
C ASN A 19 23.81 -46.63 -5.66
N SER A 20 23.51 -46.99 -6.87
CA SER A 20 23.07 -46.18 -8.01
C SER A 20 21.75 -45.50 -7.75
N GLY A 21 21.64 -44.23 -8.23
CA GLY A 21 20.40 -43.70 -8.75
C GLY A 21 19.54 -43.00 -7.73
N GLU A 22 19.64 -41.72 -7.72
CA GLU A 22 18.56 -40.76 -7.96
C GLU A 22 19.08 -39.37 -7.65
N LYS A 23 19.28 -38.61 -8.69
CA LYS A 23 19.33 -37.17 -8.58
C LYS A 23 18.00 -36.72 -8.02
N SER A 24 17.93 -36.50 -6.72
CA SER A 24 16.89 -35.70 -6.13
C SER A 24 17.15 -34.25 -6.59
N GLU A 25 16.65 -33.95 -7.78
CA GLU A 25 16.34 -32.58 -8.13
C GLU A 25 15.33 -32.11 -7.09
N THR A 26 15.78 -31.27 -6.19
CA THR A 26 14.87 -30.45 -5.39
C THR A 26 14.14 -29.55 -6.37
N LYS A 27 13.08 -30.08 -6.98
CA LYS A 27 12.06 -29.27 -7.62
C LYS A 27 11.55 -28.34 -6.53
N SER A 28 12.03 -27.10 -6.56
CA SER A 28 11.32 -25.98 -6.00
C SER A 28 9.87 -26.13 -6.44
N ALA A 29 9.00 -26.52 -5.52
CA ALA A 29 7.57 -26.63 -5.76
C ALA A 29 7.00 -25.20 -5.85
N ASP A 30 7.30 -24.52 -6.96
CA ASP A 30 6.53 -23.40 -7.43
C ASP A 30 5.39 -23.95 -8.29
N SER A 31 4.43 -24.54 -7.62
CA SER A 31 3.11 -24.81 -8.16
C SER A 31 2.07 -24.55 -7.08
N THR A 32 1.87 -23.28 -6.76
CA THR A 32 0.54 -22.84 -6.37
C THR A 32 -0.32 -23.08 -7.61
N ALA A 33 -0.83 -24.31 -7.75
CA ALA A 33 -1.97 -24.57 -8.61
C ALA A 33 -3.06 -23.63 -8.13
N THR A 34 -3.25 -22.54 -8.86
CA THR A 34 -4.33 -21.60 -8.63
C THR A 34 -5.60 -22.43 -8.74
N ALA A 35 -6.27 -22.70 -7.64
CA ALA A 35 -7.54 -23.38 -7.65
C ALA A 35 -8.42 -22.60 -8.65
N LYS A 36 -8.89 -23.29 -9.70
CA LYS A 36 -9.74 -22.65 -10.70
C LYS A 36 -11.11 -22.45 -10.05
N TYR A 37 -11.33 -21.24 -9.54
CA TYR A 37 -12.61 -20.86 -9.00
C TYR A 37 -13.59 -20.56 -10.12
N ASP A 38 -14.84 -20.99 -9.97
CA ASP A 38 -15.93 -20.62 -10.86
C ASP A 38 -16.57 -19.33 -10.35
N TYR A 39 -16.14 -18.20 -10.90
CA TYR A 39 -16.66 -16.90 -10.50
C TYR A 39 -18.00 -16.62 -11.20
N PRO A 40 -19.04 -16.19 -10.47
CA PRO A 40 -20.38 -15.97 -11.04
C PRO A 40 -20.47 -14.71 -11.93
N TYR A 41 -19.42 -13.88 -11.95
CA TYR A 41 -19.40 -12.65 -12.75
C TYR A 41 -18.22 -12.64 -13.73
N THR A 42 -18.48 -12.11 -14.92
CA THR A 42 -17.43 -11.78 -15.90
C THR A 42 -16.86 -10.41 -15.58
N LEU A 43 -15.54 -10.29 -15.55
CA LEU A 43 -14.88 -9.00 -15.37
C LEU A 43 -15.06 -8.13 -16.62
N THR A 44 -15.30 -6.84 -16.41
CA THR A 44 -15.33 -5.82 -17.48
C THR A 44 -13.92 -5.39 -17.90
N GLU A 45 -12.93 -5.65 -17.04
CA GLU A 45 -11.51 -5.38 -17.28
C GLU A 45 -10.70 -6.67 -17.12
N ALA A 46 -9.44 -6.65 -17.55
CA ALA A 46 -8.54 -7.79 -17.37
C ALA A 46 -8.32 -8.08 -15.89
N TYR A 47 -8.37 -9.36 -15.51
CA TYR A 47 -8.03 -9.83 -14.18
C TYR A 47 -6.58 -9.45 -13.83
N ARG A 48 -6.42 -8.73 -12.72
CA ARG A 48 -5.12 -8.18 -12.33
C ARG A 48 -4.20 -9.19 -11.66
N ASP A 49 -4.76 -10.23 -11.03
CA ASP A 49 -4.02 -11.21 -10.21
C ASP A 49 -3.07 -10.50 -9.25
N TRP A 50 -3.69 -9.74 -8.31
CA TRP A 50 -2.98 -8.85 -7.40
C TRP A 50 -1.95 -9.58 -6.55
N GLN A 51 -0.76 -9.02 -6.49
CA GLN A 51 0.37 -9.45 -5.67
C GLN A 51 0.68 -8.36 -4.64
N PRO A 52 1.38 -8.68 -3.52
CA PRO A 52 1.87 -7.66 -2.61
C PRO A 52 2.73 -6.61 -3.34
N GLY A 53 2.40 -5.34 -3.13
CA GLY A 53 3.13 -4.19 -3.69
C GLY A 53 4.26 -3.70 -2.79
N ASP A 54 4.91 -2.60 -3.21
CA ASP A 54 5.97 -1.97 -2.43
C ASP A 54 5.38 -1.20 -1.24
N GLN A 55 5.78 -1.57 -0.01
CA GLN A 55 5.34 -0.91 1.22
C GLN A 55 5.83 0.56 1.31
N GLN A 56 6.88 0.93 0.59
CA GLN A 56 7.33 2.33 0.51
C GLN A 56 6.26 3.22 -0.14
N HIS A 57 5.44 2.68 -1.03
CA HIS A 57 4.32 3.40 -1.63
C HIS A 57 3.19 3.64 -0.62
N ALA A 58 2.90 2.68 0.26
CA ALA A 58 2.00 2.90 1.38
C ALA A 58 2.52 4.00 2.32
N VAL A 59 3.83 4.01 2.62
CA VAL A 59 4.45 5.09 3.40
C VAL A 59 4.29 6.45 2.72
N THR A 60 4.42 6.52 1.38
CA THR A 60 4.21 7.77 0.62
C THR A 60 2.78 8.27 0.75
N ALA A 61 1.78 7.42 0.56
CA ALA A 61 0.36 7.76 0.68
C ALA A 61 0.01 8.21 2.12
N MET A 62 0.45 7.45 3.13
CA MET A 62 0.23 7.80 4.53
C MET A 62 0.90 9.11 4.94
N LYS A 63 2.09 9.44 4.42
CA LYS A 63 2.74 10.71 4.67
C LYS A 63 1.94 11.88 4.07
N ALA A 64 1.40 11.73 2.87
CA ALA A 64 0.54 12.74 2.25
C ALA A 64 -0.74 12.95 3.07
N LEU A 65 -1.40 11.88 3.51
CA LEU A 65 -2.58 11.94 4.37
C LEU A 65 -2.26 12.58 5.73
N LYS A 66 -1.12 12.22 6.36
CA LYS A 66 -0.69 12.82 7.63
C LYS A 66 -0.38 14.30 7.51
N ALA A 67 0.23 14.72 6.41
CA ALA A 67 0.47 16.14 6.13
C ALA A 67 -0.85 16.92 5.97
N TYR A 68 -1.85 16.33 5.30
CA TYR A 68 -3.20 16.90 5.19
C TYR A 68 -3.87 17.04 6.57
N GLU A 69 -3.80 16.00 7.40
CA GLU A 69 -4.30 16.02 8.78
C GLU A 69 -3.74 17.20 9.56
N THR A 70 -2.42 17.45 9.47
CA THR A 70 -1.74 18.53 10.20
C THR A 70 -1.87 19.90 9.53
N GLY A 71 -2.39 19.96 8.30
CA GLY A 71 -2.55 21.19 7.52
C GLY A 71 -1.33 21.62 6.73
N ASP A 72 -0.31 20.77 6.61
CA ASP A 72 0.85 20.99 5.72
C ASP A 72 0.49 20.62 4.28
N ILE A 73 -0.13 21.56 3.57
CA ILE A 73 -0.60 21.34 2.21
C ILE A 73 0.58 21.16 1.24
N ALA A 74 1.72 21.77 1.50
CA ALA A 74 2.90 21.61 0.66
C ALA A 74 3.43 20.15 0.73
N ALA A 75 3.56 19.61 1.94
CA ALA A 75 3.94 18.22 2.15
C ALA A 75 2.87 17.25 1.65
N THR A 76 1.56 17.60 1.76
CA THR A 76 0.46 16.81 1.19
C THR A 76 0.68 16.59 -0.31
N VAL A 77 0.77 17.67 -1.09
CA VAL A 77 0.90 17.57 -2.56
C VAL A 77 2.23 17.00 -3.02
N ALA A 78 3.27 17.04 -2.19
CA ALA A 78 4.56 16.42 -2.51
C ALA A 78 4.49 14.89 -2.72
N GLY A 79 3.46 14.24 -2.17
CA GLY A 79 3.18 12.81 -2.39
C GLY A 79 2.54 12.51 -3.76
N PHE A 80 2.02 13.51 -4.46
CA PHE A 80 1.28 13.36 -5.70
C PHE A 80 2.15 13.58 -6.95
N ALA A 81 1.70 13.03 -8.08
CA ALA A 81 2.29 13.27 -9.39
C ALA A 81 1.92 14.67 -9.91
N ASP A 82 2.62 15.15 -10.95
CA ASP A 82 2.39 16.50 -11.52
C ASP A 82 0.98 16.66 -12.13
N SER A 83 0.35 15.56 -12.49
CA SER A 83 -1.03 15.50 -12.97
C SER A 83 -1.75 14.34 -12.28
N VAL A 84 -2.83 14.63 -11.60
CA VAL A 84 -3.58 13.71 -10.74
C VAL A 84 -5.04 13.67 -11.13
N ASN A 85 -5.61 12.48 -11.22
CA ASN A 85 -7.05 12.30 -11.27
C ASN A 85 -7.56 12.20 -9.82
N VAL A 86 -8.49 13.05 -9.45
CA VAL A 86 -9.18 12.97 -8.15
C VAL A 86 -10.63 12.62 -8.34
N ARG A 87 -11.14 11.71 -7.52
CA ARG A 87 -12.56 11.30 -7.46
C ARG A 87 -13.01 11.28 -6.01
N PHE A 88 -14.06 12.01 -5.76
CA PHE A 88 -14.77 12.02 -4.49
C PHE A 88 -16.25 11.83 -4.84
N ASP A 89 -17.05 11.30 -3.96
CA ASP A 89 -18.50 11.08 -4.09
C ASP A 89 -19.18 11.63 -5.37
N TYR A 90 -19.26 12.95 -5.48
CA TYR A 90 -19.94 13.68 -6.57
C TYR A 90 -18.98 14.57 -7.40
N PHE A 91 -17.69 14.46 -7.16
CA PHE A 91 -16.68 15.32 -7.79
C PHE A 91 -15.57 14.49 -8.45
N GLN A 92 -15.29 14.81 -9.70
CA GLN A 92 -14.16 14.23 -10.43
C GLN A 92 -13.45 15.31 -11.23
N ALA A 93 -12.13 15.36 -11.13
CA ALA A 93 -11.32 16.28 -11.92
C ALA A 93 -9.91 15.73 -12.15
N LYS A 94 -9.30 16.19 -13.25
CA LYS A 94 -7.86 16.05 -13.46
C LYS A 94 -7.20 17.36 -13.07
N MET A 95 -6.24 17.32 -12.17
CA MET A 95 -5.59 18.49 -11.60
C MET A 95 -4.08 18.44 -11.80
N ASN A 96 -3.47 19.60 -12.04
CA ASN A 96 -2.05 19.79 -11.84
C ASN A 96 -1.75 20.13 -10.36
N ASN A 97 -0.48 20.15 -9.98
CA ASN A 97 -0.07 20.38 -8.58
C ASN A 97 -0.58 21.71 -8.00
N ASP A 98 -0.63 22.80 -8.78
CA ASP A 98 -1.12 24.09 -8.29
C ASP A 98 -2.61 24.06 -7.99
N SER A 99 -3.40 23.44 -8.87
CA SER A 99 -4.84 23.26 -8.69
C SER A 99 -5.13 22.31 -7.52
N LEU A 100 -4.37 21.22 -7.40
CA LEU A 100 -4.49 20.25 -6.30
C LEU A 100 -4.16 20.91 -4.95
N LYS A 101 -3.10 21.73 -4.92
CA LYS A 101 -2.72 22.50 -3.73
C LYS A 101 -3.83 23.46 -3.28
N LYS A 102 -4.41 24.20 -4.21
CA LYS A 102 -5.56 25.09 -3.92
C LYS A 102 -6.77 24.30 -3.44
N PHE A 103 -7.06 23.17 -4.07
CA PHE A 103 -8.15 22.29 -3.69
C PHE A 103 -8.00 21.81 -2.23
N PHE A 104 -6.87 21.18 -1.87
CA PHE A 104 -6.65 20.71 -0.52
C PHE A 104 -6.59 21.84 0.52
N ALA A 105 -6.01 22.99 0.15
CA ALA A 105 -5.99 24.16 1.04
C ALA A 105 -7.41 24.63 1.37
N ASN A 106 -8.28 24.72 0.38
CA ASN A 106 -9.67 25.13 0.56
C ASN A 106 -10.46 24.13 1.41
N GLN A 107 -10.31 22.84 1.14
CA GLN A 107 -10.96 21.79 1.91
C GLN A 107 -10.48 21.78 3.36
N ARG A 108 -9.18 21.83 3.59
CA ARG A 108 -8.60 21.81 4.94
C ARG A 108 -8.97 23.06 5.75
N ALA A 109 -9.11 24.22 5.09
CA ALA A 109 -9.50 25.49 5.73
C ALA A 109 -10.95 25.51 6.25
N MET A 110 -11.78 24.53 5.90
CA MET A 110 -13.14 24.40 6.46
C MET A 110 -13.13 23.91 7.90
N PHE A 111 -12.01 23.33 8.38
CA PHE A 111 -11.90 22.68 9.67
C PHE A 111 -10.87 23.38 10.56
N THR A 112 -11.19 23.52 11.85
CA THR A 112 -10.28 24.00 12.89
C THR A 112 -9.41 22.90 13.46
N GLY A 113 -9.87 21.64 13.41
CA GLY A 113 -9.15 20.46 13.83
C GLY A 113 -9.45 19.27 12.92
N MET A 114 -8.47 18.39 12.76
CA MET A 114 -8.63 17.12 12.05
C MET A 114 -7.78 16.05 12.72
N LYS A 115 -8.31 14.83 12.81
CA LYS A 115 -7.62 13.64 13.30
C LYS A 115 -7.93 12.45 12.41
N ILE A 116 -6.90 11.72 12.04
CA ILE A 116 -7.01 10.45 11.32
C ILE A 116 -6.76 9.29 12.29
N GLU A 117 -7.70 8.36 12.34
CA GLU A 117 -7.56 7.08 13.03
C GLU A 117 -7.43 6.01 11.97
N MET A 118 -6.18 5.62 11.68
CA MET A 118 -5.88 4.60 10.67
C MET A 118 -6.38 3.25 11.15
N GLY A 119 -7.20 2.60 10.33
CA GLY A 119 -7.69 1.25 10.57
C GLY A 119 -6.76 0.21 9.96
N ASP A 120 -6.49 0.33 8.66
CA ASP A 120 -5.62 -0.59 7.93
C ASP A 120 -5.12 0.05 6.64
N TRP A 121 -4.18 -0.59 5.97
CA TRP A 121 -3.73 -0.27 4.62
C TRP A 121 -3.19 -1.50 3.91
N GLU A 122 -3.21 -1.46 2.58
CA GLU A 122 -2.50 -2.44 1.76
C GLU A 122 -1.82 -1.75 0.56
N SER A 123 -0.73 -2.34 0.10
CA SER A 123 -0.10 -2.03 -1.19
C SER A 123 -0.16 -3.26 -2.06
N VAL A 124 -0.68 -3.11 -3.28
CA VAL A 124 -0.85 -4.20 -4.23
C VAL A 124 -0.35 -3.80 -5.61
N ILE A 125 0.22 -4.76 -6.33
CA ILE A 125 0.64 -4.61 -7.71
C ILE A 125 0.03 -5.71 -8.57
N SER A 126 -0.40 -5.38 -9.79
CA SER A 126 -0.85 -6.39 -10.75
C SER A 126 0.28 -7.35 -11.11
N LYS A 127 -0.04 -8.61 -11.44
CA LYS A 127 0.94 -9.63 -11.79
C LYS A 127 1.85 -9.20 -12.95
N ASP A 128 1.32 -8.46 -13.92
CA ASP A 128 2.08 -7.90 -15.04
C ASP A 128 2.90 -6.64 -14.65
N LYS A 129 2.85 -6.23 -13.39
CA LYS A 129 3.54 -5.08 -12.78
C LYS A 129 3.25 -3.72 -13.41
N LYS A 130 2.11 -3.58 -14.10
CA LYS A 130 1.74 -2.32 -14.78
C LYS A 130 0.80 -1.44 -13.98
N THR A 131 0.13 -2.00 -12.99
CA THR A 131 -0.86 -1.28 -12.20
C THR A 131 -0.57 -1.51 -10.73
N GLU A 132 -0.45 -0.43 -9.99
CA GLU A 132 -0.16 -0.46 -8.56
C GLU A 132 -1.11 0.46 -7.81
N TYR A 133 -1.60 -0.04 -6.66
CA TYR A 133 -2.46 0.71 -5.76
C TYR A 133 -2.01 0.60 -4.31
N VAL A 134 -2.30 1.67 -3.58
CA VAL A 134 -2.32 1.69 -2.12
C VAL A 134 -3.74 2.00 -1.71
N THR A 135 -4.33 1.11 -0.93
CA THR A 135 -5.65 1.33 -0.31
C THR A 135 -5.46 1.60 1.18
N MET A 136 -6.14 2.61 1.68
CA MET A 136 -6.12 2.98 3.10
C MET A 136 -7.55 3.02 3.63
N TRP A 137 -7.80 2.38 4.79
CA TRP A 137 -9.08 2.41 5.51
C TRP A 137 -8.89 3.17 6.81
N TYR A 138 -9.64 4.26 6.99
CA TYR A 138 -9.47 5.07 8.19
C TYR A 138 -10.77 5.78 8.58
N LYS A 139 -10.79 6.27 9.82
CA LYS A 139 -11.79 7.20 10.30
C LYS A 139 -11.21 8.59 10.29
N GLN A 140 -11.86 9.52 9.61
CA GLN A 140 -11.56 10.93 9.67
C GLN A 140 -12.50 11.62 10.66
N ILE A 141 -11.94 12.36 11.59
CA ILE A 141 -12.64 13.14 12.60
C ILE A 141 -12.24 14.59 12.39
N TRP A 142 -13.20 15.50 12.32
CA TRP A 142 -12.91 16.92 12.17
C TRP A 142 -13.77 17.76 13.11
N THR A 143 -13.29 18.99 13.39
CA THR A 143 -14.05 20.03 14.07
C THR A 143 -14.22 21.20 13.11
N ASP A 144 -15.45 21.64 12.88
CA ASP A 144 -15.76 22.76 12.01
C ASP A 144 -15.48 24.10 12.71
N LYS A 145 -15.70 25.22 11.98
CA LYS A 145 -15.50 26.57 12.51
C LYS A 145 -16.48 26.96 13.62
N ASN A 146 -17.58 26.23 13.77
CA ASN A 146 -18.58 26.45 14.83
C ASN A 146 -18.32 25.58 16.06
N GLY A 147 -17.21 24.81 16.06
CA GLY A 147 -16.85 23.90 17.15
C GLY A 147 -17.58 22.56 17.12
N LYS A 148 -18.39 22.28 16.08
CA LYS A 148 -19.04 20.99 15.94
C LYS A 148 -18.04 19.95 15.45
N THR A 149 -17.99 18.82 16.15
CA THR A 149 -17.16 17.66 15.75
C THR A 149 -18.04 16.62 15.06
N ASP A 150 -17.53 16.06 13.96
CA ASP A 150 -18.17 14.98 13.20
C ASP A 150 -17.11 14.01 12.68
N SER A 151 -17.51 12.90 12.06
CA SER A 151 -16.59 11.91 11.54
C SER A 151 -17.17 11.11 10.39
N LEU A 152 -16.27 10.57 9.55
CA LEU A 152 -16.55 9.67 8.43
C LEU A 152 -15.71 8.41 8.54
N SER A 153 -16.20 7.31 7.98
CA SER A 153 -15.33 6.21 7.55
C SER A 153 -14.91 6.46 6.10
N VAL A 154 -13.64 6.33 5.82
CA VAL A 154 -13.04 6.67 4.52
C VAL A 154 -12.25 5.49 3.99
N ILE A 155 -12.33 5.29 2.69
CA ILE A 155 -11.46 4.40 1.93
C ILE A 155 -10.84 5.24 0.81
N ASP A 156 -9.52 5.34 0.83
CA ASP A 156 -8.75 5.94 -0.26
C ASP A 156 -8.12 4.85 -1.10
N ASP A 157 -8.43 4.81 -2.38
CA ASP A 157 -7.71 4.03 -3.38
C ASP A 157 -6.75 4.95 -4.15
N CYS A 158 -5.46 4.82 -3.87
CA CYS A 158 -4.39 5.61 -4.47
C CYS A 158 -3.68 4.82 -5.56
N LYS A 159 -3.86 5.16 -6.84
CA LYS A 159 -3.07 4.61 -7.93
C LYS A 159 -1.67 5.19 -7.91
N ILE A 160 -0.67 4.33 -7.91
CA ILE A 160 0.73 4.75 -7.85
C ILE A 160 1.36 4.66 -9.24
N VAL A 161 2.07 5.73 -9.61
CA VAL A 161 2.90 5.80 -10.82
C VAL A 161 4.23 6.45 -10.45
N ASN A 162 5.34 5.76 -10.71
CA ASN A 162 6.68 6.25 -10.38
C ASN A 162 6.83 6.69 -8.91
N GLY A 163 6.22 5.92 -7.98
CA GLY A 163 6.28 6.20 -6.54
C GLY A 163 5.45 7.40 -6.07
N LYS A 164 4.57 7.95 -6.92
CA LYS A 164 3.70 9.09 -6.63
C LYS A 164 2.23 8.72 -6.83
N ILE A 165 1.35 9.39 -6.11
CA ILE A 165 -0.10 9.25 -6.25
C ILE A 165 -0.54 9.94 -7.54
N ALA A 166 -0.94 9.16 -8.56
CA ALA A 166 -1.43 9.67 -9.84
C ALA A 166 -2.97 9.68 -9.93
N GLU A 167 -3.63 8.94 -9.05
CA GLU A 167 -5.08 8.95 -8.89
C GLU A 167 -5.41 8.79 -7.40
N LEU A 168 -6.37 9.56 -6.92
CA LEU A 168 -7.00 9.43 -5.61
C LEU A 168 -8.49 9.22 -5.81
N ASP A 169 -9.00 8.08 -5.39
CA ASP A 169 -10.42 7.72 -5.42
C ASP A 169 -10.89 7.51 -3.98
N GLU A 170 -11.48 8.57 -3.40
CA GLU A 170 -11.97 8.57 -2.02
C GLU A 170 -13.44 8.12 -1.99
N LYS A 171 -13.73 7.16 -1.14
CA LYS A 171 -15.08 6.67 -0.84
C LYS A 171 -15.39 6.94 0.62
N ILE A 172 -16.53 7.54 0.89
CA ILE A 172 -16.91 7.94 2.24
C ILE A 172 -18.21 7.25 2.68
N GLN A 173 -18.26 6.96 3.98
CA GLN A 173 -19.47 6.49 4.64
C GLN A 173 -19.74 7.36 5.87
N HIS A 174 -20.92 7.96 5.91
CA HIS A 174 -21.39 8.71 7.05
C HIS A 174 -21.89 7.79 8.17
N PHE A 175 -21.52 8.12 9.40
CA PHE A 175 -22.11 7.41 10.54
C PHE A 175 -23.55 7.88 10.77
N PRO A 176 -24.46 6.98 11.18
CA PRO A 176 -25.81 7.39 11.57
C PRO A 176 -25.77 8.45 12.65
N ALA A 177 -26.66 9.45 12.54
CA ALA A 177 -26.82 10.42 13.62
C ALA A 177 -27.13 9.69 14.94
N LYS A 178 -26.43 10.05 16.01
CA LYS A 178 -26.77 9.55 17.35
C LYS A 178 -28.16 10.08 17.69
N LYS A 179 -29.08 9.15 17.95
CA LYS A 179 -30.44 9.47 18.43
C LYS A 179 -30.38 10.00 19.85
#